data_85718416863e38acbd0a33bbef5d6218
#
_entry.id   85718416863e38acbd0a33bbef5d6218
#
_cell.length_a   1.000
_cell.length_b   1.000
_cell.length_c   1.000
_cell.angle_alpha   90.00
_cell.angle_beta   90.00
_cell.angle_gamma   90.00
#
_symmetry.space_group_name_H-M   'P 1'
#
loop_
_entity.id
_entity.type
_entity.pdbx_description
1 polymer ?
#
loop_
_entity_poly.entity_id
_entity_poly.type
_entity_poly.pdbx_seq_one_letter_code
_entity_poly.pdbx_strand_id
1 'polypeptide(L)'
;MSPNGLRRSWTVLTAVVVGFVISLTGCAKVGPVTQVTVPDVKSVTGTWKGLVYRSGVEAVQITLTIHEDGSYDIVSAERPGTSSGKGKLVIADGRLLFEGERGRGVGTLLRNPGGDLVMNVDATLSDNSTLTAKLFPSR
;
A
#
# COMPACT_ATOMS: atom_id res chain seq x y z
N MET A 1 43.41 57.76 51.08
CA MET A 1 42.48 58.31 50.14
C MET A 1 41.87 57.13 49.37
N SER A 2 40.63 56.96 49.56
CA SER A 2 39.88 55.84 49.02
C SER A 2 39.92 55.69 47.54
N PRO A 3 39.75 54.45 47.06
CA PRO A 3 39.00 54.19 45.88
C PRO A 3 37.89 53.18 46.15
N ASN A 4 36.72 53.69 45.90
CA ASN A 4 35.52 52.91 45.89
C ASN A 4 35.43 52.01 44.68
N GLY A 5 35.11 50.86 44.91
CA GLY A 5 34.41 49.77 44.44
C GLY A 5 33.58 49.91 43.19
N LEU A 6 33.87 49.09 42.23
CA LEU A 6 32.91 48.71 41.19
C LEU A 6 32.70 47.22 41.26
N ARG A 7 31.75 46.83 42.09
CA ARG A 7 31.05 45.59 41.97
C ARG A 7 29.97 45.83 40.93
N ARG A 8 30.16 45.38 39.73
CA ARG A 8 29.12 45.25 38.70
C ARG A 8 28.93 43.76 38.41
N SER A 9 27.91 43.28 38.99
CA SER A 9 26.78 42.58 38.40
C SER A 9 27.09 41.80 37.13
N TRP A 10 27.50 40.59 37.32
CA TRP A 10 27.52 39.55 36.29
C TRP A 10 26.42 38.50 36.57
N THR A 11 25.18 38.94 36.60
CA THR A 11 24.06 38.06 36.90
C THR A 11 22.85 38.34 36.05
N VAL A 12 23.02 38.61 34.76
CA VAL A 12 21.84 38.75 33.83
C VAL A 12 22.18 38.19 32.45
N LEU A 13 22.87 37.10 32.32
CA LEU A 13 23.09 36.53 30.98
C LEU A 13 23.05 34.99 30.94
N THR A 14 22.25 34.40 31.82
CA THR A 14 22.11 32.93 31.83
C THR A 14 20.66 32.46 31.86
N ALA A 15 19.75 33.21 31.24
CA ALA A 15 18.31 32.87 31.27
C ALA A 15 17.59 32.93 29.93
N VAL A 16 18.26 32.76 28.79
CA VAL A 16 17.54 32.75 27.46
C VAL A 16 18.03 31.66 26.54
N VAL A 17 18.55 30.54 27.01
CA VAL A 17 18.90 29.40 26.13
C VAL A 17 18.20 28.10 26.54
N VAL A 18 17.09 28.16 27.23
CA VAL A 18 16.30 26.98 27.60
C VAL A 18 14.89 27.11 27.04
N GLY A 19 14.74 27.29 25.75
CA GLY A 19 13.42 27.50 25.21
C GLY A 19 13.20 27.10 23.76
N PHE A 20 14.04 26.26 23.15
CA PHE A 20 13.78 25.84 21.78
C PHE A 20 14.26 24.42 21.49
N VAL A 21 13.86 23.47 22.30
CA VAL A 21 13.82 22.07 21.88
C VAL A 21 12.36 21.73 21.62
N ILE A 22 11.79 22.31 20.60
CA ILE A 22 10.51 21.85 20.06
C ILE A 22 10.81 20.62 19.24
N SER A 23 10.59 19.53 19.85
CA SER A 23 10.27 18.19 19.39
C SER A 23 9.73 18.13 17.96
N LEU A 24 10.62 17.94 17.01
CA LEU A 24 10.25 17.38 15.69
C LEU A 24 10.08 15.87 15.84
N THR A 25 9.16 15.44 16.68
CA THR A 25 8.65 14.07 16.65
C THR A 25 7.59 13.95 15.58
N GLY A 26 7.94 14.29 14.37
CA GLY A 26 7.25 13.82 13.19
C GLY A 26 7.65 12.36 12.97
N CYS A 27 7.08 11.45 13.73
CA CYS A 27 7.17 10.02 13.43
C CYS A 27 6.35 9.76 12.16
N ALA A 28 6.96 9.96 11.00
CA ALA A 28 6.57 9.20 9.84
C ALA A 28 6.75 7.72 10.24
N LYS A 29 5.65 6.98 10.37
CA LYS A 29 5.69 5.52 10.53
C LYS A 29 6.19 4.92 9.23
N VAL A 30 7.47 5.02 8.97
CA VAL A 30 8.16 4.30 7.90
C VAL A 30 8.53 2.95 8.48
N GLY A 31 7.53 2.08 8.56
CA GLY A 31 7.75 0.67 8.88
C GLY A 31 7.88 -0.16 7.60
N PRO A 32 8.48 -1.35 7.66
CA PRO A 32 8.53 -2.25 6.52
C PRO A 32 7.11 -2.71 6.13
N VAL A 33 6.87 -2.86 4.83
CA VAL A 33 5.70 -3.55 4.31
C VAL A 33 5.82 -5.03 4.66
N THR A 34 4.80 -5.59 5.30
CA THR A 34 4.83 -6.99 5.77
C THR A 34 3.92 -7.84 4.89
N GLN A 35 4.43 -8.97 4.43
CA GLN A 35 3.61 -9.95 3.73
C GLN A 35 2.64 -10.62 4.70
N VAL A 36 1.38 -10.71 4.29
CA VAL A 36 0.32 -11.39 5.04
C VAL A 36 0.05 -12.74 4.39
N THR A 37 0.17 -13.81 5.19
CA THR A 37 -0.21 -15.15 4.74
C THR A 37 -1.74 -15.22 4.63
N VAL A 38 -2.23 -15.64 3.48
CA VAL A 38 -3.66 -15.82 3.23
C VAL A 38 -4.04 -17.27 3.59
N PRO A 39 -4.86 -17.49 4.63
CA PRO A 39 -5.21 -18.85 5.06
C PRO A 39 -6.27 -19.49 4.15
N ASP A 40 -7.23 -18.72 3.68
CA ASP A 40 -8.35 -19.18 2.86
C ASP A 40 -8.91 -18.06 1.97
N VAL A 41 -9.81 -18.43 1.06
CA VAL A 41 -10.47 -17.49 0.14
C VAL A 41 -11.34 -16.47 0.90
N LYS A 42 -11.99 -16.88 1.99
CA LYS A 42 -12.90 -16.00 2.75
C LYS A 42 -12.19 -14.78 3.32
N SER A 43 -10.91 -14.91 3.65
CA SER A 43 -10.11 -13.80 4.18
C SER A 43 -9.86 -12.68 3.17
N VAL A 44 -10.07 -12.93 1.88
CA VAL A 44 -9.89 -11.95 0.79
C VAL A 44 -11.17 -11.71 -0.02
N THR A 45 -12.27 -12.32 0.38
CA THR A 45 -13.59 -12.10 -0.24
C THR A 45 -13.99 -10.64 -0.19
N GLY A 46 -14.62 -10.17 -1.25
CA GLY A 46 -15.12 -8.80 -1.38
C GLY A 46 -14.56 -8.08 -2.58
N THR A 47 -14.71 -6.77 -2.57
CA THR A 47 -14.34 -5.91 -3.69
C THR A 47 -13.00 -5.21 -3.43
N TRP A 48 -12.13 -5.29 -4.42
CA TRP A 48 -10.81 -4.67 -4.43
C TRP A 48 -10.72 -3.73 -5.62
N LYS A 49 -10.19 -2.53 -5.42
CA LYS A 49 -10.04 -1.51 -6.47
C LYS A 49 -8.61 -1.01 -6.54
N GLY A 50 -8.17 -0.70 -7.74
CA GLY A 50 -6.84 -0.14 -7.92
C GLY A 50 -6.44 -0.01 -9.38
N LEU A 51 -5.15 -0.01 -9.62
CA LEU A 51 -4.57 0.23 -10.94
C LEU A 51 -3.82 -0.99 -11.44
N VAL A 52 -3.95 -1.23 -12.74
CA VAL A 52 -3.13 -2.18 -13.51
C VAL A 52 -2.11 -1.41 -14.32
N TYR A 53 -0.90 -1.89 -14.28
CA TYR A 53 0.24 -1.35 -15.01
C TYR A 53 0.70 -2.38 -16.04
N ARG A 54 0.83 -1.94 -17.29
CA ARG A 54 1.41 -2.71 -18.41
C ARG A 54 2.49 -1.87 -19.05
N SER A 55 3.56 -2.51 -19.54
CA SER A 55 4.64 -1.80 -20.22
C SER A 55 4.13 -1.08 -21.47
N GLY A 56 4.44 0.21 -21.58
CA GLY A 56 4.09 1.03 -22.75
C GLY A 56 2.60 1.44 -22.84
N VAL A 57 1.80 1.19 -21.78
CA VAL A 57 0.37 1.54 -21.75
C VAL A 57 0.08 2.36 -20.51
N GLU A 58 -0.85 3.30 -20.60
CA GLU A 58 -1.34 4.07 -19.47
C GLU A 58 -1.98 3.13 -18.43
N ALA A 59 -1.82 3.46 -17.15
CA ALA A 59 -2.40 2.67 -16.06
C ALA A 59 -3.93 2.69 -16.14
N VAL A 60 -4.54 1.52 -15.98
CA VAL A 60 -6.00 1.34 -16.10
C VAL A 60 -6.58 1.02 -14.73
N GLN A 61 -7.68 1.69 -14.39
CA GLN A 61 -8.41 1.39 -13.16
C GLN A 61 -9.21 0.09 -13.31
N ILE A 62 -9.08 -0.80 -12.31
CA ILE A 62 -9.84 -2.04 -12.25
C ILE A 62 -10.60 -2.20 -10.93
N THR A 63 -11.67 -2.99 -11.02
CA THR A 63 -12.40 -3.53 -9.88
C THR A 63 -12.35 -5.04 -9.95
N LEU A 64 -11.79 -5.68 -8.93
CA LEU A 64 -11.77 -7.13 -8.73
C LEU A 64 -12.77 -7.47 -7.64
N THR A 65 -13.69 -8.38 -7.92
CA THR A 65 -14.61 -8.93 -6.92
C THR A 65 -14.32 -10.40 -6.72
N ILE A 66 -14.01 -10.80 -5.49
CA ILE A 66 -13.73 -12.18 -5.10
C ILE A 66 -14.94 -12.70 -4.32
N HIS A 67 -15.49 -13.82 -4.76
CA HIS A 67 -16.63 -14.49 -4.15
C HIS A 67 -16.19 -15.58 -3.17
N GLU A 68 -17.07 -15.96 -2.25
CA GLU A 68 -16.78 -16.98 -1.23
C GLU A 68 -16.46 -18.37 -1.79
N ASP A 69 -16.98 -18.68 -2.99
CA ASP A 69 -16.73 -19.94 -3.71
C ASP A 69 -15.37 -19.98 -4.45
N GLY A 70 -14.59 -18.91 -4.34
CA GLY A 70 -13.31 -18.76 -5.02
C GLY A 70 -13.41 -18.27 -6.45
N SER A 71 -14.59 -18.02 -6.98
CA SER A 71 -14.72 -17.34 -8.27
C SER A 71 -14.40 -15.85 -8.13
N TYR A 72 -13.94 -15.23 -9.21
CA TYR A 72 -13.73 -13.79 -9.25
C TYR A 72 -14.17 -13.18 -10.58
N ASP A 73 -14.54 -11.91 -10.50
CA ASP A 73 -14.85 -11.05 -11.64
C ASP A 73 -13.91 -9.85 -11.63
N ILE A 74 -13.39 -9.48 -12.80
CA ILE A 74 -12.61 -8.26 -13.01
C ILE A 74 -13.34 -7.38 -14.00
N VAL A 75 -13.43 -6.10 -13.69
CA VAL A 75 -13.92 -5.06 -14.58
C VAL A 75 -12.87 -3.97 -14.68
N SER A 76 -12.47 -3.65 -15.91
CA SER A 76 -11.56 -2.53 -16.18
C SER A 76 -12.26 -1.41 -16.93
N ALA A 77 -11.97 -0.18 -16.52
CA ALA A 77 -12.43 1.02 -17.24
C ALA A 77 -11.40 1.37 -18.32
N GLU A 78 -11.52 0.75 -19.50
CA GLU A 78 -10.70 1.10 -20.66
C GLU A 78 -11.49 2.07 -21.56
N ARG A 79 -10.81 3.09 -22.09
CA ARG A 79 -11.44 3.98 -23.07
C ARG A 79 -11.12 3.52 -24.48
N PRO A 80 -12.13 3.36 -25.36
CA PRO A 80 -13.57 3.62 -25.15
C PRO A 80 -14.33 2.34 -24.74
N GLY A 81 -14.56 2.12 -23.44
CA GLY A 81 -15.42 1.04 -22.97
C GLY A 81 -14.98 0.41 -21.65
N THR A 82 -15.58 -0.72 -21.34
CA THR A 82 -15.21 -1.57 -20.20
C THR A 82 -14.82 -2.95 -20.70
N SER A 83 -13.75 -3.49 -20.14
CA SER A 83 -13.35 -4.88 -20.35
C SER A 83 -13.64 -5.68 -19.10
N SER A 84 -14.12 -6.90 -19.24
CA SER A 84 -14.40 -7.81 -18.13
C SER A 84 -13.67 -9.13 -18.29
N GLY A 85 -13.37 -9.76 -17.17
CA GLY A 85 -12.74 -11.08 -17.09
C GLY A 85 -13.28 -11.83 -15.89
N LYS A 86 -13.23 -13.16 -15.97
CA LYS A 86 -13.65 -14.08 -14.91
C LYS A 86 -12.61 -15.16 -14.70
N GLY A 87 -12.62 -15.76 -13.54
CA GLY A 87 -11.76 -16.88 -13.26
C GLY A 87 -11.99 -17.48 -11.88
N LYS A 88 -11.03 -18.31 -11.48
CA LYS A 88 -10.98 -18.93 -10.16
C LYS A 88 -9.74 -18.51 -9.41
N LEU A 89 -9.89 -18.37 -8.12
CA LEU A 89 -8.86 -18.10 -7.15
C LEU A 89 -8.60 -19.34 -6.30
N VAL A 90 -7.34 -19.74 -6.20
CA VAL A 90 -6.87 -20.81 -5.32
C VAL A 90 -5.84 -20.23 -4.37
N ILE A 91 -5.85 -20.68 -3.11
CA ILE A 91 -4.80 -20.33 -2.14
C ILE A 91 -3.75 -21.44 -2.14
N ALA A 92 -2.51 -21.08 -2.38
CA ALA A 92 -1.37 -21.99 -2.29
C ALA A 92 -0.18 -21.27 -1.63
N ASP A 93 0.44 -21.91 -0.64
CA ASP A 93 1.58 -21.36 0.12
C ASP A 93 1.34 -19.94 0.67
N GLY A 94 0.10 -19.67 1.09
CA GLY A 94 -0.30 -18.37 1.63
C GLY A 94 -0.42 -17.25 0.59
N ARG A 95 -0.38 -17.58 -0.69
CA ARG A 95 -0.54 -16.68 -1.84
C ARG A 95 -1.81 -16.96 -2.60
N LEU A 96 -2.23 -15.98 -3.39
CA LEU A 96 -3.41 -16.05 -4.23
C LEU A 96 -2.99 -16.46 -5.65
N LEU A 97 -3.49 -17.57 -6.13
CA LEU A 97 -3.31 -18.00 -7.52
C LEU A 97 -4.58 -17.70 -8.30
N PHE A 98 -4.49 -16.82 -9.26
CA PHE A 98 -5.58 -16.43 -10.16
C PHE A 98 -5.48 -17.24 -11.46
N GLU A 99 -6.53 -17.96 -11.80
CA GLU A 99 -6.67 -18.69 -13.06
C GLU A 99 -7.89 -18.15 -13.80
N GLY A 100 -7.66 -17.44 -14.88
CA GLY A 100 -8.71 -16.81 -15.68
C GLY A 100 -8.64 -17.19 -17.14
N GLU A 101 -9.69 -16.87 -17.86
CA GLU A 101 -9.79 -17.08 -19.32
C GLU A 101 -8.72 -16.32 -20.10
N ARG A 102 -8.25 -15.19 -19.56
CA ARG A 102 -7.29 -14.29 -20.22
C ARG A 102 -5.86 -14.43 -19.73
N GLY A 103 -5.60 -15.32 -18.77
CA GLY A 103 -4.26 -15.49 -18.23
C GLY A 103 -4.23 -16.01 -16.81
N ARG A 104 -3.05 -16.02 -16.23
CA ARG A 104 -2.77 -16.48 -14.86
C ARG A 104 -2.04 -15.41 -14.09
N GLY A 105 -2.30 -15.34 -12.78
CA GLY A 105 -1.64 -14.39 -11.91
C GLY A 105 -1.31 -14.95 -10.54
N VAL A 106 -0.35 -14.33 -9.89
CA VAL A 106 -0.01 -14.59 -8.49
C VAL A 106 -0.23 -13.30 -7.71
N GLY A 107 -1.08 -13.38 -6.69
CA GLY A 107 -1.34 -12.30 -5.76
C GLY A 107 -0.59 -12.49 -4.45
N THR A 108 -0.04 -11.40 -3.95
CA THR A 108 0.57 -11.32 -2.62
C THR A 108 -0.18 -10.28 -1.80
N LEU A 109 -0.64 -10.66 -0.63
CA LEU A 109 -1.28 -9.74 0.29
C LEU A 109 -0.23 -9.10 1.19
N LEU A 110 -0.24 -7.79 1.26
CA LEU A 110 0.70 -6.99 2.02
C LEU A 110 -0.06 -6.12 3.03
N ARG A 111 0.59 -5.85 4.15
CA ARG A 111 0.14 -4.86 5.12
C ARG A 111 1.12 -3.69 5.14
N ASN A 112 0.63 -2.50 4.89
CA ASN A 112 1.44 -1.30 4.99
C ASN A 112 1.67 -0.90 6.46
N PRO A 113 2.61 0.00 6.77
CA PRO A 113 2.87 0.46 8.13
C PRO A 113 1.66 1.13 8.81
N GLY A 114 0.71 1.64 8.05
CA GLY A 114 -0.55 2.20 8.53
C GLY A 114 -1.58 1.14 8.93
N GLY A 115 -1.33 -0.15 8.63
CA GLY A 115 -2.22 -1.26 8.91
C GLY A 115 -3.17 -1.62 7.76
N ASP A 116 -3.17 -0.87 6.65
CA ASP A 116 -4.02 -1.15 5.51
C ASP A 116 -3.50 -2.34 4.70
N LEU A 117 -4.44 -3.11 4.15
CA LEU A 117 -4.12 -4.22 3.27
C LEU A 117 -3.95 -3.72 1.82
N VAL A 118 -2.97 -4.29 1.14
CA VAL A 118 -2.70 -4.07 -0.27
C VAL A 118 -2.48 -5.41 -0.93
N MET A 119 -3.17 -5.65 -2.03
CA MET A 119 -2.98 -6.84 -2.85
C MET A 119 -2.18 -6.48 -4.08
N ASN A 120 -0.99 -7.03 -4.22
CA ASN A 120 -0.19 -6.95 -5.43
C ASN A 120 -0.42 -8.22 -6.25
N VAL A 121 -0.75 -8.07 -7.53
CA VAL A 121 -0.96 -9.19 -8.44
C VAL A 121 -0.02 -9.03 -9.63
N ASP A 122 0.82 -10.02 -9.86
CA ASP A 122 1.62 -10.15 -11.07
C ASP A 122 0.97 -11.21 -11.96
N ALA A 123 0.65 -10.86 -13.20
CA ALA A 123 -0.04 -11.77 -14.10
C ALA A 123 0.61 -11.81 -15.48
N THR A 124 0.48 -12.98 -16.11
CA THR A 124 0.84 -13.22 -17.51
C THR A 124 -0.44 -13.53 -18.27
N LEU A 125 -0.71 -12.76 -19.30
CA LEU A 125 -1.87 -12.93 -20.15
C LEU A 125 -1.62 -14.03 -21.21
N SER A 126 -2.69 -14.47 -21.85
CA SER A 126 -2.64 -15.50 -22.89
C SER A 126 -1.84 -15.10 -24.14
N ASP A 127 -1.63 -13.81 -24.36
CA ASP A 127 -0.73 -13.26 -25.41
C ASP A 127 0.73 -13.13 -24.95
N ASN A 128 1.08 -13.72 -23.78
CA ASN A 128 2.39 -13.62 -23.12
C ASN A 128 2.77 -12.21 -22.63
N SER A 129 1.90 -11.24 -22.69
CA SER A 129 2.13 -9.95 -22.06
C SER A 129 2.02 -10.07 -20.53
N THR A 130 2.77 -9.25 -19.82
CA THR A 130 2.76 -9.20 -18.36
C THR A 130 2.10 -7.92 -17.86
N LEU A 131 1.46 -8.02 -16.72
CA LEU A 131 0.90 -6.89 -16.01
C LEU A 131 1.13 -7.01 -14.50
N THR A 132 1.15 -5.89 -13.83
CA THR A 132 1.15 -5.79 -12.37
C THR A 132 -0.06 -4.97 -11.94
N ALA A 133 -0.80 -5.47 -10.95
CA ALA A 133 -1.91 -4.74 -10.36
C ALA A 133 -1.63 -4.44 -8.89
N LYS A 134 -2.04 -3.25 -8.46
CA LYS A 134 -2.01 -2.84 -7.05
C LYS A 134 -3.42 -2.49 -6.62
N LEU A 135 -3.98 -3.29 -5.71
CA LEU A 135 -5.38 -3.25 -5.33
C LEU A 135 -5.53 -3.00 -3.83
N PHE A 136 -6.58 -2.27 -3.48
CA PHE A 136 -6.96 -1.94 -2.11
C PHE A 136 -8.38 -2.44 -1.84
N PRO A 137 -8.69 -2.88 -0.62
CA PRO A 137 -10.04 -3.28 -0.27
C PRO A 137 -10.98 -2.08 -0.40
N SER A 138 -12.09 -2.26 -1.10
CA SER A 138 -13.14 -1.26 -1.23
C SER A 138 -14.19 -1.51 -0.15
N ARG A 139 -14.33 -0.58 0.76
CA ARG A 139 -15.39 -0.56 1.76
C ARG A 139 -16.65 0.03 1.17
#